data_0c5c9c2ee6f9e6b5560a0f375b378a9a
#
_entry.id   0c5c9c2ee6f9e6b5560a0f375b378a9a
#
_cell.length_a   1.000
_cell.length_b   1.000
_cell.length_c   1.000
_cell.angle_alpha   90.00
_cell.angle_beta   90.00
_cell.angle_gamma   90.00
#
_symmetry.space_group_name_H-M   'P 1'
#
loop_
_entity.id
_entity.type
_entity.pdbx_description
1 polymer ?
#
loop_
_entity_poly.entity_id
_entity_poly.type
_entity_poly.pdbx_seq_one_letter_code
_entity_poly.pdbx_strand_id
1 'polypeptide(L)'
;MSLSEGRRSGALRSPKQSYTMAFNFNWALFDVLLKYLEPRQGEAILDLGCSRGFYVRAMEAYTDGVVGVDISEASLKGAVSQRVKYGDITNLEFGDASFDKAYSLHTVEHIPNLRQFFAETARVLKPGGLVIIVYPWEPFRGFQAIVAAIRQYKNPFMARRIHLHRLTPVGVARLTEGTSLAHVKSKLVLALGIQYLTVLCKEG
;
A
#
# COMPACT_ATOMS: atom_id res chain seq x y z
N MET A 1 2.24 -31.93 -27.35
CA MET A 1 2.88 -30.77 -26.69
C MET A 1 1.96 -30.32 -25.60
N SER A 2 2.29 -30.70 -24.37
CA SER A 2 1.48 -30.48 -23.17
C SER A 2 1.77 -29.07 -22.63
N LEU A 3 0.74 -28.24 -22.53
CA LEU A 3 0.79 -26.95 -21.83
C LEU A 3 0.78 -27.25 -20.33
N SER A 4 1.88 -27.00 -19.66
CA SER A 4 2.01 -27.10 -18.21
C SER A 4 1.17 -25.99 -17.56
N GLU A 5 0.02 -26.38 -16.99
CA GLU A 5 -0.74 -25.55 -16.06
C GLU A 5 0.14 -25.24 -14.85
N GLY A 6 0.57 -23.98 -14.73
CA GLY A 6 1.27 -23.48 -13.58
C GLY A 6 0.39 -23.59 -12.35
N ARG A 7 0.71 -24.49 -11.44
CA ARG A 7 0.06 -24.67 -10.14
C ARG A 7 0.09 -23.35 -9.39
N ARG A 8 -1.04 -22.70 -9.27
CA ARG A 8 -1.27 -21.64 -8.28
C ARG A 8 -1.14 -22.31 -6.91
N SER A 9 -0.06 -22.03 -6.20
CA SER A 9 0.23 -22.63 -4.91
C SER A 9 -0.84 -22.22 -3.90
N GLY A 10 -1.69 -23.18 -3.49
CA GLY A 10 -2.70 -23.04 -2.45
C GLY A 10 -2.14 -22.93 -1.03
N ALA A 11 -0.88 -22.51 -0.85
CA ALA A 11 -0.15 -22.56 0.41
C ALA A 11 -0.58 -21.53 1.48
N LEU A 12 -1.40 -20.52 1.14
CA LEU A 12 -1.79 -19.46 2.07
C LEU A 12 -3.10 -19.74 2.85
N ARG A 13 -3.71 -20.90 2.66
CA ARG A 13 -4.97 -21.27 3.34
C ARG A 13 -4.79 -22.41 4.36
N SER A 14 -3.85 -22.28 5.30
CA SER A 14 -3.90 -23.16 6.47
C SER A 14 -4.94 -22.62 7.47
N PRO A 15 -5.82 -23.48 8.04
CA PRO A 15 -6.93 -23.03 8.91
C PRO A 15 -6.49 -22.24 10.14
N LYS A 16 -5.26 -22.42 10.64
CA LYS A 16 -4.73 -21.70 11.83
C LYS A 16 -4.18 -20.30 11.51
N GLN A 17 -3.75 -20.03 10.28
CA GLN A 17 -3.33 -18.69 9.86
C GLN A 17 -4.53 -17.82 9.44
N SER A 18 -5.66 -18.43 9.05
CA SER A 18 -6.81 -17.71 8.52
C SER A 18 -7.59 -16.91 9.57
N TYR A 19 -7.62 -17.32 10.84
CA TYR A 19 -8.49 -16.68 11.83
C TYR A 19 -7.98 -15.30 12.26
N THR A 20 -6.69 -15.13 12.50
CA THR A 20 -6.12 -13.82 12.89
C THR A 20 -6.01 -12.85 11.69
N MET A 21 -5.82 -13.37 10.48
CA MET A 21 -5.80 -12.58 9.26
C MET A 21 -7.21 -12.18 8.80
N ALA A 22 -8.24 -13.00 9.02
CA ALA A 22 -9.61 -12.77 8.52
C ALA A 22 -10.23 -11.44 9.00
N PHE A 23 -9.86 -10.95 10.18
CA PHE A 23 -10.40 -9.69 10.74
C PHE A 23 -9.60 -8.44 10.38
N ASN A 24 -8.34 -8.58 9.94
CA ASN A 24 -7.43 -7.45 9.70
C ASN A 24 -6.82 -7.46 8.28
N PHE A 25 -7.23 -8.39 7.43
CA PHE A 25 -6.69 -8.57 6.09
C PHE A 25 -7.81 -8.64 5.05
N ASN A 26 -7.75 -7.76 4.06
CA ASN A 26 -8.72 -7.73 2.98
C ASN A 26 -8.21 -8.54 1.79
N TRP A 27 -8.69 -9.77 1.66
CA TRP A 27 -8.31 -10.68 0.57
C TRP A 27 -8.67 -10.14 -0.81
N ALA A 28 -9.84 -9.49 -0.96
CA ALA A 28 -10.25 -8.93 -2.24
C ALA A 28 -9.31 -7.79 -2.68
N LEU A 29 -8.84 -6.96 -1.73
CA LEU A 29 -7.85 -5.94 -2.02
C LEU A 29 -6.48 -6.55 -2.33
N PHE A 30 -6.10 -7.62 -1.65
CA PHE A 30 -4.85 -8.32 -1.92
C PHE A 30 -4.84 -8.96 -3.31
N ASP A 31 -5.94 -9.61 -3.72
CA ASP A 31 -6.08 -10.15 -5.08
C ASP A 31 -5.97 -9.05 -6.15
N VAL A 32 -6.58 -7.88 -5.89
CA VAL A 32 -6.44 -6.71 -6.75
C VAL A 32 -4.99 -6.21 -6.77
N LEU A 33 -4.33 -6.11 -5.61
CA LEU A 33 -2.92 -5.72 -5.53
C LEU A 33 -2.04 -6.67 -6.35
N LEU A 34 -2.18 -7.99 -6.17
CA LEU A 34 -1.43 -9.00 -6.92
C LEU A 34 -1.60 -8.87 -8.42
N LYS A 35 -2.84 -8.61 -8.88
CA LYS A 35 -3.15 -8.45 -10.31
C LYS A 35 -2.40 -7.29 -10.96
N TYR A 36 -2.13 -6.21 -10.23
CA TYR A 36 -1.48 -5.02 -10.79
C TYR A 36 0.01 -4.95 -10.45
N LEU A 37 0.41 -5.50 -9.31
CA LEU A 37 1.80 -5.53 -8.89
C LEU A 37 2.57 -6.66 -9.60
N GLU A 38 1.91 -7.80 -9.89
CA GLU A 38 2.51 -8.98 -10.52
C GLU A 38 3.87 -9.34 -9.88
N PRO A 39 3.90 -9.61 -8.55
CA PRO A 39 5.15 -9.85 -7.85
C PRO A 39 5.86 -11.11 -8.37
N ARG A 40 7.17 -11.07 -8.46
CA ARG A 40 8.01 -12.19 -8.89
C ARG A 40 9.02 -12.55 -7.82
N GLN A 41 9.40 -13.81 -7.75
CA GLN A 41 10.47 -14.27 -6.86
C GLN A 41 11.77 -13.50 -7.14
N GLY A 42 12.43 -13.04 -6.06
CA GLY A 42 13.67 -12.26 -6.13
C GLY A 42 13.47 -10.75 -6.32
N GLU A 43 12.25 -10.26 -6.59
CA GLU A 43 11.99 -8.81 -6.62
C GLU A 43 12.00 -8.23 -5.21
N ALA A 44 12.63 -7.05 -5.06
CA ALA A 44 12.56 -6.23 -3.86
C ALA A 44 11.26 -5.40 -3.89
N ILE A 45 10.37 -5.62 -2.91
CA ILE A 45 9.04 -4.98 -2.83
C ILE A 45 8.90 -4.22 -1.52
N LEU A 46 8.45 -2.97 -1.58
CA LEU A 46 8.26 -2.09 -0.42
C LEU A 46 6.77 -1.87 -0.13
N ASP A 47 6.35 -2.14 1.11
CA ASP A 47 5.04 -1.76 1.65
C ASP A 47 5.17 -0.45 2.43
N LEU A 48 4.58 0.62 1.89
CA LEU A 48 4.65 1.98 2.42
C LEU A 48 3.45 2.27 3.33
N GLY A 49 3.68 2.20 4.64
CA GLY A 49 2.63 2.28 5.67
C GLY A 49 2.04 0.91 6.00
N CYS A 50 2.92 -0.04 6.31
CA CYS A 50 2.57 -1.46 6.44
C CYS A 50 1.79 -1.81 7.70
N SER A 51 1.63 -0.88 8.67
CA SER A 51 0.99 -1.13 9.96
C SER A 51 1.57 -2.39 10.63
N ARG A 52 0.73 -3.40 10.92
CA ARG A 52 1.15 -4.68 11.53
C ARG A 52 1.77 -5.67 10.53
N GLY A 53 1.96 -5.30 9.28
CA GLY A 53 2.60 -6.13 8.25
C GLY A 53 1.76 -7.31 7.76
N PHE A 54 0.43 -7.24 7.77
CA PHE A 54 -0.43 -8.31 7.25
C PHE A 54 -0.23 -8.53 5.74
N TYR A 55 -0.12 -7.44 4.97
CA TYR A 55 0.14 -7.51 3.53
C TYR A 55 1.59 -7.93 3.24
N VAL A 56 2.56 -7.49 4.05
CA VAL A 56 3.95 -7.98 3.99
C VAL A 56 3.97 -9.49 4.18
N ARG A 57 3.31 -9.99 5.24
CA ARG A 57 3.24 -11.44 5.52
C ARG A 57 2.62 -12.25 4.38
N ALA A 58 1.59 -11.71 3.74
CA ALA A 58 0.96 -12.36 2.58
C ALA A 58 1.88 -12.32 1.34
N MET A 59 2.61 -11.21 1.13
CA MET A 59 3.54 -11.01 0.02
C MET A 59 4.78 -11.91 0.11
N GLU A 60 5.19 -12.33 1.31
CA GLU A 60 6.29 -13.30 1.53
C GLU A 60 6.11 -14.62 0.77
N ALA A 61 4.88 -14.96 0.37
CA ALA A 61 4.62 -16.13 -0.48
C ALA A 61 5.03 -15.94 -1.95
N TYR A 62 5.31 -14.73 -2.36
CA TYR A 62 5.64 -14.36 -3.75
C TYR A 62 7.07 -13.90 -3.92
N THR A 63 7.70 -13.34 -2.88
CA THR A 63 9.09 -12.91 -2.91
C THR A 63 9.70 -12.88 -1.52
N ASP A 64 10.99 -13.21 -1.43
CA ASP A 64 11.80 -13.05 -0.22
C ASP A 64 12.29 -11.62 -0.02
N GLY A 65 12.14 -10.74 -1.02
CA GLY A 65 12.60 -9.36 -1.02
C GLY A 65 11.59 -8.35 -0.46
N VAL A 66 10.45 -8.79 0.11
CA VAL A 66 9.45 -7.85 0.64
C VAL A 66 9.89 -7.27 1.99
N VAL A 67 9.69 -5.96 2.17
CA VAL A 67 9.83 -5.25 3.45
C VAL A 67 8.74 -4.21 3.60
N GLY A 68 8.25 -4.01 4.82
CA GLY A 68 7.29 -2.97 5.16
C GLY A 68 7.89 -1.90 6.06
N VAL A 69 7.43 -0.65 5.90
CA VAL A 69 7.80 0.49 6.74
C VAL A 69 6.56 1.14 7.30
N ASP A 70 6.58 1.43 8.60
CA ASP A 70 5.52 2.19 9.28
C ASP A 70 6.09 3.06 10.40
N ILE A 71 5.49 4.23 10.62
CA ILE A 71 5.88 5.18 11.67
C ILE A 71 5.26 4.84 13.03
N SER A 72 4.31 3.93 13.08
CA SER A 72 3.60 3.54 14.30
C SER A 72 4.29 2.41 15.04
N GLU A 73 5.13 2.72 16.01
CA GLU A 73 5.72 1.71 16.90
C GLU A 73 4.66 0.81 17.56
N ALA A 74 3.50 1.38 17.89
CA ALA A 74 2.41 0.64 18.51
C ALA A 74 1.87 -0.47 17.56
N SER A 75 1.78 -0.18 16.26
CA SER A 75 1.40 -1.17 15.24
C SER A 75 2.49 -2.22 15.09
N LEU A 76 3.75 -1.82 15.03
CA LEU A 76 4.89 -2.69 14.83
C LEU A 76 5.16 -3.63 16.01
N LYS A 77 4.85 -3.22 17.26
CA LYS A 77 4.89 -4.12 18.43
C LYS A 77 3.97 -5.34 18.29
N GLY A 78 2.91 -5.23 17.51
CA GLY A 78 1.99 -6.33 17.20
C GLY A 78 2.16 -6.89 15.78
N ALA A 79 3.33 -6.74 15.18
CA ALA A 79 3.56 -7.18 13.81
C ALA A 79 3.44 -8.70 13.63
N VAL A 80 2.88 -9.10 12.49
CA VAL A 80 2.71 -10.50 12.10
C VAL A 80 3.79 -10.99 11.13
N SER A 81 4.63 -10.07 10.65
CA SER A 81 5.83 -10.34 9.86
C SER A 81 7.07 -9.76 10.56
N GLN A 82 8.19 -10.43 10.42
CA GLN A 82 9.49 -9.94 10.88
C GLN A 82 10.17 -9.00 9.86
N ARG A 83 9.58 -8.86 8.68
CA ARG A 83 10.06 -8.03 7.58
C ARG A 83 9.45 -6.63 7.60
N VAL A 84 9.15 -6.11 8.79
CA VAL A 84 8.65 -4.75 8.99
C VAL A 84 9.66 -3.93 9.78
N LYS A 85 9.76 -2.64 9.48
CA LYS A 85 10.67 -1.70 10.11
C LYS A 85 9.94 -0.43 10.53
N TYR A 86 10.40 0.16 11.62
CA TYR A 86 10.05 1.54 11.96
C TYR A 86 10.72 2.49 10.96
N GLY A 87 9.99 3.50 10.50
CA GLY A 87 10.52 4.54 9.64
C GLY A 87 9.45 5.49 9.13
N ASP A 88 9.91 6.66 8.68
CA ASP A 88 9.08 7.66 8.03
C ASP A 88 9.11 7.43 6.51
N ILE A 89 7.96 7.17 5.91
CA ILE A 89 7.85 6.96 4.47
C ILE A 89 8.03 8.23 3.64
N THR A 90 8.19 9.38 4.28
CA THR A 90 8.61 10.64 3.65
C THR A 90 10.12 10.88 3.75
N ASN A 91 10.86 10.02 4.45
CA ASN A 91 12.30 10.05 4.60
C ASN A 91 12.84 8.62 4.81
N LEU A 92 12.86 7.83 3.75
CA LEU A 92 13.20 6.40 3.80
C LEU A 92 14.70 6.16 3.99
N GLU A 93 15.05 5.27 4.90
CA GLU A 93 16.44 4.85 5.17
C GLU A 93 16.95 3.79 4.18
N PHE A 94 16.48 3.82 2.93
CA PHE A 94 16.95 2.96 1.84
C PHE A 94 17.72 3.77 0.82
N GLY A 95 18.69 3.14 0.17
CA GLY A 95 19.43 3.73 -0.95
C GLY A 95 18.53 3.98 -2.18
N ASP A 96 19.01 4.79 -3.10
CA ASP A 96 18.35 5.02 -4.38
C ASP A 96 18.22 3.72 -5.16
N ALA A 97 17.13 3.57 -5.93
CA ALA A 97 16.90 2.43 -6.81
C ALA A 97 17.02 1.05 -6.10
N SER A 98 16.55 0.96 -4.85
CA SER A 98 16.61 -0.26 -4.04
C SER A 98 15.47 -1.24 -4.33
N PHE A 99 14.33 -0.76 -4.83
CA PHE A 99 13.13 -1.57 -4.98
C PHE A 99 12.65 -1.68 -6.43
N ASP A 100 12.25 -2.88 -6.81
CA ASP A 100 11.61 -3.15 -8.10
C ASP A 100 10.18 -2.64 -8.11
N LYS A 101 9.48 -2.81 -6.97
CA LYS A 101 8.07 -2.42 -6.83
C LYS A 101 7.78 -1.87 -5.43
N ALA A 102 6.73 -1.06 -5.34
CA ALA A 102 6.19 -0.61 -4.06
C ALA A 102 4.67 -0.63 -4.07
N TYR A 103 4.07 -0.61 -2.89
CA TYR A 103 2.64 -0.34 -2.74
C TYR A 103 2.36 0.41 -1.44
N SER A 104 1.23 1.12 -1.42
CA SER A 104 0.71 1.83 -0.26
C SER A 104 -0.79 1.67 -0.21
N LEU A 105 -1.32 1.12 0.89
CA LEU A 105 -2.72 0.78 1.03
C LEU A 105 -3.34 1.57 2.19
N HIS A 106 -4.23 2.52 1.88
CA HIS A 106 -4.91 3.36 2.87
C HIS A 106 -3.95 4.08 3.84
N THR A 107 -2.90 4.68 3.29
CA THR A 107 -1.87 5.40 4.05
C THR A 107 -1.76 6.85 3.59
N VAL A 108 -1.82 7.07 2.27
CA VAL A 108 -1.54 8.39 1.67
C VAL A 108 -2.50 9.50 2.13
N GLU A 109 -3.73 9.16 2.50
CA GLU A 109 -4.71 10.10 3.04
C GLU A 109 -4.33 10.66 4.42
N HIS A 110 -3.38 10.01 5.10
CA HIS A 110 -2.89 10.38 6.44
C HIS A 110 -1.56 11.13 6.42
N ILE A 111 -0.85 11.18 5.29
CA ILE A 111 0.50 11.75 5.18
C ILE A 111 0.43 13.28 5.07
N PRO A 112 1.06 14.06 5.98
CA PRO A 112 1.02 15.52 5.88
C PRO A 112 1.67 16.06 4.59
N ASN A 113 2.84 15.53 4.21
CA ASN A 113 3.62 15.99 3.06
C ASN A 113 3.63 14.93 1.93
N LEU A 114 2.59 14.93 1.10
CA LEU A 114 2.45 14.01 -0.02
C LEU A 114 3.52 14.21 -1.12
N ARG A 115 3.97 15.44 -1.36
CA ARG A 115 5.02 15.68 -2.36
C ARG A 115 6.33 15.01 -1.95
N GLN A 116 6.70 15.08 -0.69
CA GLN A 116 7.89 14.40 -0.16
C GLN A 116 7.73 12.88 -0.22
N PHE A 117 6.55 12.35 0.11
CA PHE A 117 6.24 10.93 -0.03
C PHE A 117 6.46 10.43 -1.46
N PHE A 118 5.94 11.14 -2.47
CA PHE A 118 6.13 10.74 -3.87
C PHE A 118 7.58 10.91 -4.32
N ALA A 119 8.30 11.93 -3.87
CA ALA A 119 9.72 12.11 -4.16
C ALA A 119 10.57 10.96 -3.58
N GLU A 120 10.35 10.58 -2.32
CA GLU A 120 11.02 9.45 -1.69
C GLU A 120 10.67 8.11 -2.34
N THR A 121 9.39 7.90 -2.68
CA THR A 121 8.95 6.71 -3.43
C THR A 121 9.66 6.63 -4.78
N ALA A 122 9.75 7.75 -5.50
CA ALA A 122 10.48 7.83 -6.77
C ALA A 122 11.96 7.51 -6.59
N ARG A 123 12.59 8.05 -5.55
CA ARG A 123 14.02 7.87 -5.27
C ARG A 123 14.36 6.40 -5.05
N VAL A 124 13.60 5.72 -4.20
CA VAL A 124 13.90 4.33 -3.82
C VAL A 124 13.51 3.29 -4.86
N LEU A 125 12.60 3.61 -5.78
CA LEU A 125 12.26 2.72 -6.90
C LEU A 125 13.38 2.70 -7.94
N LYS A 126 13.63 1.54 -8.53
CA LYS A 126 14.48 1.37 -9.71
C LYS A 126 13.83 2.02 -10.94
N PRO A 127 14.61 2.45 -11.95
CA PRO A 127 14.06 2.81 -13.25
C PRO A 127 13.15 1.69 -13.80
N GLY A 128 11.97 2.04 -14.31
CA GLY A 128 10.94 1.08 -14.72
C GLY A 128 10.16 0.45 -13.57
N GLY A 129 10.50 0.73 -12.31
CA GLY A 129 9.82 0.22 -11.14
C GLY A 129 8.39 0.77 -11.01
N LEU A 130 7.51 -0.03 -10.41
CA LEU A 130 6.08 0.30 -10.25
C LEU A 130 5.73 0.61 -8.80
N VAL A 131 4.83 1.58 -8.60
CA VAL A 131 4.15 1.74 -7.31
C VAL A 131 2.63 1.73 -7.49
N ILE A 132 1.96 1.00 -6.59
CA ILE A 132 0.50 0.95 -6.51
C ILE A 132 0.05 1.70 -5.26
N ILE A 133 -0.79 2.71 -5.46
CA ILE A 133 -1.39 3.48 -4.38
C ILE A 133 -2.88 3.18 -4.33
N VAL A 134 -3.37 2.73 -3.17
CA VAL A 134 -4.79 2.55 -2.91
C VAL A 134 -5.24 3.53 -1.83
N TYR A 135 -6.28 4.29 -2.14
CA TYR A 135 -6.82 5.32 -1.26
C TYR A 135 -8.35 5.40 -1.40
N PRO A 136 -9.07 5.90 -0.37
CA PRO A 136 -10.52 5.89 -0.35
C PRO A 136 -11.12 6.81 -1.42
N TRP A 137 -12.20 6.38 -2.07
CA TRP A 137 -13.09 7.29 -2.77
C TRP A 137 -13.93 8.05 -1.74
N GLU A 138 -13.86 9.37 -1.74
CA GLU A 138 -14.58 10.20 -0.79
C GLU A 138 -15.34 11.32 -1.51
N PRO A 139 -16.67 11.45 -1.32
CA PRO A 139 -17.46 12.58 -1.85
C PRO A 139 -17.00 13.89 -1.19
N PHE A 140 -16.59 13.84 0.09
CA PHE A 140 -15.95 14.94 0.81
C PHE A 140 -14.86 14.38 1.74
N ARG A 141 -13.88 15.21 2.12
CA ARG A 141 -12.73 14.80 2.93
C ARG A 141 -13.16 14.22 4.27
N GLY A 142 -12.68 13.02 4.56
CA GLY A 142 -12.95 12.29 5.80
C GLY A 142 -14.22 11.46 5.80
N PHE A 143 -14.95 11.35 4.67
CA PHE A 143 -16.19 10.58 4.62
C PHE A 143 -16.02 9.16 5.15
N GLN A 144 -15.02 8.43 4.69
CA GLN A 144 -14.78 7.05 5.12
C GLN A 144 -14.17 6.97 6.54
N ALA A 145 -13.65 8.06 7.08
CA ALA A 145 -13.13 8.14 8.44
C ALA A 145 -14.18 8.50 9.51
N ILE A 146 -15.45 8.75 9.14
CA ILE A 146 -16.50 9.19 10.10
C ILE A 146 -16.66 8.18 11.24
N VAL A 147 -16.75 6.88 10.93
CA VAL A 147 -16.94 5.84 11.95
C VAL A 147 -15.73 5.77 12.89
N ALA A 148 -14.52 5.88 12.36
CA ALA A 148 -13.30 5.94 13.16
C ALA A 148 -13.26 7.19 14.05
N ALA A 149 -13.68 8.36 13.52
CA ALA A 149 -13.76 9.61 14.27
C ALA A 149 -14.78 9.55 15.43
N ILE A 150 -15.95 8.95 15.18
CA ILE A 150 -16.93 8.74 16.25
C ILE A 150 -16.38 7.81 17.32
N ARG A 151 -15.72 6.73 16.94
CA ARG A 151 -15.16 5.74 17.88
C ARG A 151 -14.04 6.35 18.71
N GLN A 152 -13.12 7.10 18.10
CA GLN A 152 -11.92 7.63 18.72
C GLN A 152 -12.16 8.94 19.47
N TYR A 153 -12.92 9.88 18.88
CA TYR A 153 -13.09 11.24 19.39
C TYR A 153 -14.51 11.54 19.87
N LYS A 154 -15.45 10.60 19.73
CA LYS A 154 -16.91 10.80 19.96
C LYS A 154 -17.48 11.98 19.17
N ASN A 155 -16.85 12.32 18.04
CA ASN A 155 -17.20 13.46 17.21
C ASN A 155 -16.93 13.17 15.73
N PRO A 156 -18.00 13.11 14.85
CA PRO A 156 -17.83 12.81 13.43
C PRO A 156 -17.04 13.89 12.66
N PHE A 157 -17.08 15.15 13.10
CA PHE A 157 -16.33 16.23 12.44
C PHE A 157 -14.81 16.08 12.55
N MET A 158 -14.33 15.25 13.48
CA MET A 158 -12.91 14.91 13.60
C MET A 158 -12.41 13.99 12.49
N ALA A 159 -13.28 13.45 11.65
CA ALA A 159 -12.91 12.66 10.48
C ALA A 159 -11.92 13.37 9.54
N ARG A 160 -12.03 14.71 9.44
CA ARG A 160 -11.09 15.54 8.67
C ARG A 160 -9.69 15.66 9.29
N ARG A 161 -9.52 15.26 10.54
CA ARG A 161 -8.20 15.15 11.20
C ARG A 161 -7.59 13.76 11.00
N ILE A 162 -8.41 12.76 10.72
CA ILE A 162 -7.97 11.40 10.38
C ILE A 162 -7.54 11.37 8.92
N HIS A 163 -8.41 11.80 7.97
CA HIS A 163 -8.03 11.96 6.57
C HIS A 163 -7.63 13.43 6.31
N LEU A 164 -6.35 13.67 6.16
CA LEU A 164 -5.79 15.00 5.90
C LEU A 164 -6.08 15.47 4.47
N HIS A 165 -6.22 14.50 3.54
CA HIS A 165 -6.43 14.75 2.13
C HIS A 165 -7.65 14.03 1.60
N ARG A 166 -8.34 14.65 0.65
CA ARG A 166 -9.25 14.00 -0.27
C ARG A 166 -8.53 13.82 -1.60
N LEU A 167 -8.13 12.59 -1.86
CA LEU A 167 -7.38 12.26 -3.05
C LEU A 167 -8.28 11.87 -4.22
N THR A 168 -7.86 12.23 -5.41
CA THR A 168 -8.44 11.81 -6.68
C THR A 168 -7.33 11.38 -7.63
N PRO A 169 -7.60 10.59 -8.68
CA PRO A 169 -6.57 10.23 -9.66
C PRO A 169 -5.85 11.44 -10.28
N VAL A 170 -6.58 12.50 -10.61
CA VAL A 170 -6.01 13.76 -11.12
C VAL A 170 -5.15 14.44 -10.06
N GLY A 171 -5.60 14.43 -8.79
CA GLY A 171 -4.84 14.97 -7.68
C GLY A 171 -3.51 14.23 -7.47
N VAL A 172 -3.52 12.89 -7.53
CA VAL A 172 -2.30 12.08 -7.44
C VAL A 172 -1.37 12.39 -8.61
N ALA A 173 -1.86 12.45 -9.85
CA ALA A 173 -1.04 12.80 -11.01
C ALA A 173 -0.34 14.16 -10.85
N ARG A 174 -1.04 15.18 -10.33
CA ARG A 174 -0.44 16.50 -10.03
C ARG A 174 0.59 16.46 -8.91
N LEU A 175 0.42 15.57 -7.93
CA LEU A 175 1.37 15.43 -6.82
C LEU A 175 2.69 14.79 -7.26
N THR A 176 2.66 14.00 -8.36
CA THR A 176 3.87 13.39 -8.95
C THR A 176 4.57 14.30 -9.95
N GLU A 177 3.98 15.44 -10.34
CA GLU A 177 4.66 16.44 -11.18
C GLU A 177 5.98 16.90 -10.54
N GLY A 178 7.06 16.84 -11.33
CA GLY A 178 8.43 17.17 -10.89
C GLY A 178 9.16 16.01 -10.21
N THR A 179 8.53 14.84 -10.09
CA THR A 179 9.21 13.58 -9.75
C THR A 179 9.39 12.73 -11.02
N SER A 180 10.15 11.66 -10.94
CA SER A 180 10.27 10.69 -12.05
C SER A 180 9.12 9.66 -12.08
N LEU A 181 8.00 9.88 -11.37
CA LEU A 181 6.84 8.98 -11.38
C LEU A 181 5.81 9.43 -12.42
N ALA A 182 5.64 8.63 -13.46
CA ALA A 182 4.60 8.81 -14.47
C ALA A 182 3.32 8.08 -14.09
N HIS A 183 2.16 8.71 -14.30
CA HIS A 183 0.86 8.09 -14.12
C HIS A 183 0.58 7.10 -15.26
N VAL A 184 0.38 5.83 -14.92
CA VAL A 184 0.06 4.76 -15.88
C VAL A 184 -1.45 4.60 -16.02
N LYS A 185 -2.15 4.38 -14.91
CA LYS A 185 -3.61 4.21 -14.88
C LYS A 185 -4.18 4.39 -13.49
N SER A 186 -5.47 4.73 -13.45
CA SER A 186 -6.27 4.68 -12.22
C SER A 186 -7.57 3.95 -12.47
N LYS A 187 -8.06 3.24 -11.45
CA LYS A 187 -9.34 2.54 -11.45
C LYS A 187 -10.08 2.70 -10.15
N LEU A 188 -11.41 2.65 -10.23
CA LEU A 188 -12.26 2.45 -9.07
C LEU A 188 -12.32 0.94 -8.78
N VAL A 189 -12.09 0.56 -7.53
CA VAL A 189 -12.13 -0.84 -7.08
C VAL A 189 -13.09 -0.97 -5.91
N LEU A 190 -13.78 -2.11 -5.86
CA LEU A 190 -14.71 -2.46 -4.78
C LEU A 190 -14.06 -3.57 -3.94
N ALA A 191 -13.53 -3.19 -2.78
CA ALA A 191 -12.91 -4.13 -1.86
C ALA A 191 -13.12 -3.62 -0.42
N LEU A 192 -14.23 -4.02 0.23
CA LEU A 192 -14.72 -3.48 1.51
C LEU A 192 -14.92 -1.95 1.50
N GLY A 193 -15.48 -1.43 0.40
CA GLY A 193 -15.71 -0.02 0.15
C GLY A 193 -15.26 0.40 -1.24
N ILE A 194 -15.61 1.62 -1.61
CA ILE A 194 -15.22 2.21 -2.88
C ILE A 194 -13.87 2.88 -2.70
N GLN A 195 -12.90 2.50 -3.53
CA GLN A 195 -11.51 2.96 -3.44
C GLN A 195 -10.99 3.29 -4.83
N TYR A 196 -10.03 4.20 -4.90
CA TYR A 196 -9.18 4.35 -6.08
C TYR A 196 -7.93 3.49 -5.94
N LEU A 197 -7.55 2.86 -7.03
CA LEU A 197 -6.24 2.26 -7.22
C LEU A 197 -5.53 3.03 -8.34
N THR A 198 -4.36 3.57 -8.05
CA THR A 198 -3.52 4.27 -9.03
C THR A 198 -2.19 3.54 -9.16
N VAL A 199 -1.79 3.29 -10.40
CA VAL A 199 -0.50 2.72 -10.77
C VAL A 199 0.37 3.82 -11.34
N LEU A 200 1.57 3.98 -10.77
CA LEU A 200 2.61 4.88 -11.27
C LEU A 200 3.83 4.04 -11.64
N CYS A 201 4.60 4.52 -12.62
CA CYS A 201 5.85 3.90 -13.05
C CYS A 201 6.98 4.93 -12.94
N LYS A 202 8.15 4.52 -12.42
CA LYS A 202 9.34 5.36 -12.47
C LYS A 202 9.91 5.36 -13.88
N GLU A 203 10.00 6.54 -14.47
CA GLU A 203 10.69 6.76 -15.75
C GLU A 203 12.19 6.45 -15.61
N GLY A 204 12.79 6.03 -16.71
CA GLY A 204 14.21 5.71 -16.79
C GLY A 204 15.14 6.91 -16.86
#